data_053caa9ce13a90eeffe9e077c726eb0c
#
_entry.id   053caa9ce13a90eeffe9e077c726eb0c
#
_cell.length_a   1.000
_cell.length_b   1.000
_cell.length_c   1.000
_cell.angle_alpha   90.00
_cell.angle_beta   90.00
_cell.angle_gamma   90.00
#
_symmetry.space_group_name_H-M   'P 1'
#
loop_
_entity.id
_entity.type
_entity.pdbx_description
1 polymer ?
#
loop_
_entity_poly.entity_id
_entity_poly.type
_entity_poly.pdbx_seq_one_letter_code
_entity_poly.pdbx_strand_id
1 'polypeptide(L)'
;RPSSDVDTHLEFYRNWPGIGGVVHTHSTWATGFAQAGKDIIALGTTQADYFDGAIPCTRFMTDEEIKGSYELETGKVIVEEFQKREIDPERVPGALVHSHGPFTWGSDGFNAVHNAVVLEECAKMNAIAMLVKNPEIGSMQQTLLEKHFNRKHGPGAYYGQSK
;
A
#
# COMPACT_ATOMS: atom_id res chain seq x y z
N ARG A 1 5.98 -25.54 8.40
CA ARG A 1 6.26 -25.08 7.05
C ARG A 1 5.86 -23.60 6.98
N PRO A 2 6.70 -22.69 6.48
CA PRO A 2 6.32 -21.28 6.31
C PRO A 2 5.19 -21.11 5.28
N SER A 3 4.60 -19.89 5.21
CA SER A 3 3.64 -19.50 4.17
C SER A 3 4.27 -19.66 2.78
N SER A 4 3.46 -19.84 1.75
CA SER A 4 3.89 -19.75 0.34
C SER A 4 4.48 -18.38 0.02
N ASP A 5 3.94 -17.33 0.64
CA ASP A 5 4.35 -15.94 0.39
C ASP A 5 5.67 -15.53 1.07
N VAL A 6 6.37 -16.47 1.71
CA VAL A 6 7.60 -16.16 2.45
C VAL A 6 8.65 -15.47 1.57
N ASP A 7 8.78 -15.87 0.30
CA ASP A 7 9.77 -15.28 -0.61
C ASP A 7 9.42 -13.83 -0.97
N THR A 8 8.12 -13.50 -1.11
CA THR A 8 7.65 -12.12 -1.26
C THR A 8 8.01 -11.27 -0.04
N HIS A 9 7.76 -11.78 1.18
CA HIS A 9 8.08 -11.08 2.42
C HIS A 9 9.58 -10.86 2.59
N LEU A 10 10.40 -11.88 2.27
CA LEU A 10 11.85 -11.80 2.34
C LEU A 10 12.41 -10.74 1.38
N GLU A 11 11.79 -10.57 0.21
CA GLU A 11 12.20 -9.54 -0.75
C GLU A 11 12.02 -8.14 -0.17
N PHE A 12 10.95 -7.88 0.58
CA PHE A 12 10.77 -6.60 1.27
C PHE A 12 11.80 -6.39 2.37
N TYR A 13 12.03 -7.36 3.23
CA TYR A 13 13.03 -7.25 4.30
C TYR A 13 14.46 -7.03 3.76
N ARG A 14 14.78 -7.56 2.58
CA ARG A 14 16.09 -7.36 1.94
C ARG A 14 16.26 -5.95 1.37
N ASN A 15 15.20 -5.39 0.80
CA ASN A 15 15.26 -4.09 0.12
C ASN A 15 14.92 -2.93 1.05
N TRP A 16 14.16 -3.14 2.12
CA TRP A 16 13.61 -2.12 3.01
C TRP A 16 13.92 -2.44 4.48
N PRO A 17 15.11 -2.08 4.98
CA PRO A 17 15.59 -2.49 6.30
C PRO A 17 14.78 -1.92 7.48
N GLY A 18 13.96 -0.87 7.28
CA GLY A 18 13.07 -0.31 8.29
C GLY A 18 11.79 -1.11 8.55
N ILE A 19 11.53 -2.18 7.77
CA ILE A 19 10.32 -3.00 7.88
C ILE A 19 10.52 -4.13 8.88
N GLY A 20 9.57 -4.30 9.82
CA GLY A 20 9.56 -5.37 10.82
C GLY A 20 8.37 -6.34 10.72
N GLY A 21 7.40 -6.07 9.85
CA GLY A 21 6.26 -6.94 9.59
C GLY A 21 5.68 -6.75 8.20
N VAL A 22 5.14 -7.82 7.61
CA VAL A 22 4.47 -7.82 6.30
C VAL A 22 3.18 -8.61 6.40
N VAL A 23 2.13 -8.12 5.75
CA VAL A 23 0.81 -8.76 5.67
C VAL A 23 0.36 -8.80 4.21
N HIS A 24 -0.12 -9.96 3.78
CA HIS A 24 -0.85 -10.12 2.54
C HIS A 24 -2.29 -10.54 2.82
N THR A 25 -3.23 -9.98 2.07
CA THR A 25 -4.64 -10.34 2.14
C THR A 25 -5.30 -10.32 0.77
N HIS A 26 -6.49 -10.90 0.68
CA HIS A 26 -7.40 -10.71 -0.45
C HIS A 26 -8.64 -9.95 0.03
N SER A 27 -8.44 -8.85 0.75
CA SER A 27 -9.52 -8.02 1.26
C SER A 27 -10.33 -7.41 0.11
N THR A 28 -11.64 -7.35 0.29
CA THR A 28 -12.60 -7.19 -0.81
C THR A 28 -12.38 -5.94 -1.66
N TRP A 29 -12.26 -4.79 -1.02
CA TRP A 29 -12.19 -3.51 -1.73
C TRP A 29 -10.81 -3.26 -2.34
N ALA A 30 -9.75 -3.54 -1.60
CA ALA A 30 -8.39 -3.41 -2.09
C ALA A 30 -8.11 -4.39 -3.24
N THR A 31 -8.60 -5.64 -3.13
CA THR A 31 -8.49 -6.62 -4.23
C THR A 31 -9.28 -6.16 -5.46
N GLY A 32 -10.44 -5.51 -5.27
CA GLY A 32 -11.19 -4.91 -6.37
C GLY A 32 -10.37 -3.86 -7.14
N PHE A 33 -9.62 -2.98 -6.44
CA PHE A 33 -8.69 -2.04 -7.08
C PHE A 33 -7.53 -2.75 -7.77
N ALA A 34 -6.95 -3.78 -7.14
CA ALA A 34 -5.90 -4.60 -7.74
C ALA A 34 -6.36 -5.27 -9.04
N GLN A 35 -7.57 -5.84 -9.06
CA GLN A 35 -8.16 -6.44 -10.27
C GLN A 35 -8.42 -5.41 -11.37
N ALA A 36 -8.74 -4.17 -10.99
CA ALA A 36 -8.91 -3.07 -11.93
C ALA A 36 -7.58 -2.46 -12.41
N GLY A 37 -6.44 -2.86 -11.83
CA GLY A 37 -5.13 -2.28 -12.12
C GLY A 37 -5.04 -0.79 -11.76
N LYS A 38 -5.71 -0.38 -10.66
CA LYS A 38 -5.82 1.02 -10.26
C LYS A 38 -5.18 1.26 -8.90
N ASP A 39 -4.45 2.36 -8.81
CA ASP A 39 -3.98 2.89 -7.54
C ASP A 39 -5.17 3.28 -6.65
N ILE A 40 -5.00 3.21 -5.33
CA ILE A 40 -5.91 3.85 -4.38
C ILE A 40 -5.40 5.27 -4.17
N ILE A 41 -5.99 6.23 -4.87
CA ILE A 41 -5.56 7.64 -4.80
C ILE A 41 -5.92 8.27 -3.46
N ALA A 42 -5.13 9.25 -3.00
CA ALA A 42 -5.42 9.95 -1.75
C ALA A 42 -6.60 10.91 -1.93
N LEU A 43 -7.78 10.51 -1.47
CA LEU A 43 -9.01 11.31 -1.55
C LEU A 43 -9.37 12.00 -0.24
N GLY A 44 -8.93 11.46 0.88
CA GLY A 44 -9.35 11.95 2.19
C GLY A 44 -8.29 11.84 3.27
N THR A 45 -8.56 12.50 4.37
CA THR A 45 -7.64 12.63 5.50
C THR A 45 -7.35 11.31 6.22
N THR A 46 -8.27 10.34 6.16
CA THR A 46 -8.04 8.99 6.70
C THR A 46 -6.86 8.32 6.00
N GLN A 47 -6.79 8.39 4.67
CA GLN A 47 -5.63 7.86 3.93
C GLN A 47 -4.37 8.69 4.24
N ALA A 48 -4.47 10.01 4.22
CA ALA A 48 -3.35 10.90 4.49
C ALA A 48 -2.70 10.73 5.87
N ASP A 49 -3.44 10.22 6.86
CA ASP A 49 -2.91 9.93 8.19
C ASP A 49 -1.99 8.69 8.22
N TYR A 50 -1.98 7.86 7.18
CA TYR A 50 -1.24 6.59 7.15
C TYR A 50 -0.39 6.38 5.89
N PHE A 51 -0.76 7.01 4.79
CA PHE A 51 -0.11 6.89 3.49
C PHE A 51 0.15 8.28 2.91
N ASP A 52 1.40 8.58 2.64
CA ASP A 52 1.80 9.87 2.05
C ASP A 52 1.59 9.87 0.54
N GLY A 53 0.33 9.82 0.14
CA GLY A 53 -0.08 9.82 -1.26
C GLY A 53 -0.92 8.61 -1.67
N ALA A 54 -0.82 8.27 -2.95
CA ALA A 54 -1.51 7.12 -3.51
C ALA A 54 -0.83 5.80 -3.09
N ILE A 55 -1.65 4.78 -2.85
CA ILE A 55 -1.17 3.41 -2.69
C ILE A 55 -1.04 2.82 -4.10
N PRO A 56 0.18 2.47 -4.55
CA PRO A 56 0.40 2.08 -5.94
C PRO A 56 -0.13 0.69 -6.26
N CYS A 57 -0.58 0.50 -7.50
CA CYS A 57 -0.82 -0.80 -8.10
C CYS A 57 0.31 -1.12 -9.07
N THR A 58 0.88 -2.32 -8.98
CA THR A 58 1.98 -2.75 -9.85
C THR A 58 1.51 -2.92 -11.30
N ARG A 59 2.45 -3.01 -12.23
CA ARG A 59 2.20 -3.54 -13.57
C ARG A 59 1.72 -5.00 -13.51
N PHE A 60 1.22 -5.50 -14.64
CA PHE A 60 1.08 -6.94 -14.80
C PHE A 60 2.45 -7.65 -14.67
N MET A 61 2.43 -8.83 -14.09
CA MET A 61 3.57 -9.74 -14.15
C MET A 61 3.67 -10.35 -15.55
N THR A 62 4.89 -10.61 -15.99
CA THR A 62 5.11 -11.30 -17.26
C THR A 62 4.84 -12.80 -17.13
N ASP A 63 4.66 -13.47 -18.26
CA ASP A 63 4.49 -14.93 -18.30
C ASP A 63 5.67 -15.68 -17.68
N GLU A 64 6.89 -15.19 -17.87
CA GLU A 64 8.12 -15.75 -17.32
C GLU A 64 8.17 -15.61 -15.79
N GLU A 65 7.78 -14.45 -15.26
CA GLU A 65 7.67 -14.21 -13.81
C GLU A 65 6.64 -15.13 -13.16
N ILE A 66 5.47 -15.29 -13.81
CA ILE A 66 4.38 -16.16 -13.33
C ILE A 66 4.77 -17.64 -13.35
N LYS A 67 5.47 -18.10 -14.41
CA LYS A 67 5.90 -19.49 -14.56
C LYS A 67 7.16 -19.82 -13.77
N GLY A 68 7.89 -18.81 -13.32
CA GLY A 68 9.12 -18.92 -12.55
C GLY A 68 8.90 -19.06 -11.05
N SER A 69 9.65 -18.30 -10.28
CA SER A 69 9.51 -18.21 -8.80
C SER A 69 8.46 -17.16 -8.46
N TYR A 70 7.19 -17.49 -8.66
CA TYR A 70 6.06 -16.58 -8.63
C TYR A 70 6.02 -15.66 -7.41
N GLU A 71 6.20 -16.21 -6.21
CA GLU A 71 6.15 -15.43 -4.97
C GLU A 71 7.35 -14.48 -4.84
N LEU A 72 8.53 -14.90 -5.28
CA LEU A 72 9.71 -14.03 -5.34
C LEU A 72 9.52 -12.91 -6.35
N GLU A 73 9.03 -13.22 -7.54
CA GLU A 73 8.78 -12.24 -8.59
C GLU A 73 7.64 -11.26 -8.18
N THR A 74 6.66 -11.72 -7.42
CA THR A 74 5.65 -10.85 -6.79
C THR A 74 6.30 -9.81 -5.87
N GLY A 75 7.26 -10.19 -5.05
CA GLY A 75 8.03 -9.26 -4.23
C GLY A 75 8.83 -8.26 -5.06
N LYS A 76 9.52 -8.75 -6.08
CA LYS A 76 10.33 -7.92 -6.98
C LYS A 76 9.51 -6.87 -7.73
N VAL A 77 8.34 -7.23 -8.26
CA VAL A 77 7.50 -6.29 -9.00
C VAL A 77 6.97 -5.16 -8.11
N ILE A 78 6.74 -5.43 -6.83
CA ILE A 78 6.38 -4.40 -5.86
C ILE A 78 7.58 -3.47 -5.60
N VAL A 79 8.76 -4.03 -5.33
CA VAL A 79 9.99 -3.25 -5.13
C VAL A 79 10.31 -2.39 -6.37
N GLU A 80 10.20 -2.96 -7.57
CA GLU A 80 10.34 -2.26 -8.85
C GLU A 80 9.41 -1.04 -8.94
N GLU A 81 8.14 -1.20 -8.57
CA GLU A 81 7.15 -0.14 -8.64
C GLU A 81 7.49 1.04 -7.72
N PHE A 82 7.97 0.73 -6.50
CA PHE A 82 8.42 1.75 -5.55
C PHE A 82 9.67 2.49 -6.04
N GLN A 83 10.64 1.77 -6.57
CA GLN A 83 11.86 2.36 -7.13
C GLN A 83 11.54 3.25 -8.34
N LYS A 84 10.72 2.75 -9.28
CA LYS A 84 10.35 3.46 -10.50
C LYS A 84 9.58 4.75 -10.23
N ARG A 85 8.73 4.77 -9.20
CA ARG A 85 7.94 5.94 -8.81
C ARG A 85 8.61 6.79 -7.74
N GLU A 86 9.79 6.41 -7.28
CA GLU A 86 10.52 7.10 -6.19
C GLU A 86 9.67 7.21 -4.91
N ILE A 87 8.90 6.15 -4.58
CA ILE A 87 8.06 6.09 -3.40
C ILE A 87 8.88 5.55 -2.22
N ASP A 88 8.81 6.27 -1.10
CA ASP A 88 9.38 5.82 0.16
C ASP A 88 8.46 4.76 0.82
N PRO A 89 8.91 3.51 1.00
CA PRO A 89 8.10 2.45 1.58
C PRO A 89 7.74 2.68 3.06
N GLU A 90 8.47 3.50 3.79
CA GLU A 90 8.11 3.87 5.16
C GLU A 90 6.98 4.92 5.20
N ARG A 91 6.84 5.72 4.14
CA ARG A 91 5.80 6.74 4.00
C ARG A 91 4.52 6.22 3.34
N VAL A 92 4.65 5.19 2.48
CA VAL A 92 3.52 4.51 1.84
C VAL A 92 3.64 3.01 2.11
N PRO A 93 3.23 2.54 3.32
CA PRO A 93 3.44 1.16 3.75
C PRO A 93 2.43 0.18 3.16
N GLY A 94 2.22 0.20 1.84
CA GLY A 94 1.31 -0.71 1.16
C GLY A 94 1.36 -0.59 -0.36
N ALA A 95 0.99 -1.68 -1.04
CA ALA A 95 0.88 -1.78 -2.48
C ALA A 95 -0.20 -2.76 -2.89
N LEU A 96 -0.67 -2.64 -4.13
CA LEU A 96 -1.52 -3.62 -4.78
C LEU A 96 -0.72 -4.35 -5.86
N VAL A 97 -0.83 -5.67 -5.91
CA VAL A 97 -0.33 -6.44 -7.05
C VAL A 97 -1.45 -6.58 -8.06
N HIS A 98 -1.21 -6.16 -9.30
CA HIS A 98 -2.21 -6.20 -10.36
C HIS A 98 -2.83 -7.60 -10.49
N SER A 99 -4.16 -7.65 -10.53
CA SER A 99 -4.96 -8.89 -10.61
C SER A 99 -4.83 -9.86 -9.42
N HIS A 100 -4.18 -9.45 -8.31
CA HIS A 100 -3.93 -10.31 -7.17
C HIS A 100 -4.56 -9.73 -5.88
N GLY A 101 -3.88 -8.80 -5.23
CA GLY A 101 -4.37 -8.23 -3.96
C GLY A 101 -3.35 -7.32 -3.28
N PRO A 102 -3.69 -6.81 -2.08
CA PRO A 102 -2.85 -5.91 -1.34
C PRO A 102 -1.76 -6.62 -0.53
N PHE A 103 -0.61 -5.97 -0.45
CA PHE A 103 0.43 -6.20 0.54
C PHE A 103 0.59 -4.94 1.38
N THR A 104 0.77 -5.10 2.68
CA THR A 104 1.08 -4.00 3.61
C THR A 104 2.23 -4.39 4.51
N TRP A 105 2.91 -3.40 5.04
CA TRP A 105 4.03 -3.60 5.96
C TRP A 105 4.06 -2.52 7.02
N GLY A 106 4.98 -2.65 7.97
CA GLY A 106 5.16 -1.70 9.05
C GLY A 106 6.38 -2.03 9.90
N SER A 107 6.60 -1.24 10.95
CA SER A 107 7.71 -1.43 11.89
C SER A 107 7.67 -2.76 12.65
N ASP A 108 6.50 -3.37 12.73
CA ASP A 108 6.25 -4.69 13.31
C ASP A 108 4.98 -5.33 12.72
N GLY A 109 4.67 -6.56 13.13
CA GLY A 109 3.50 -7.30 12.63
C GLY A 109 2.16 -6.64 12.98
N PHE A 110 2.03 -6.00 14.15
CA PHE A 110 0.80 -5.32 14.54
C PHE A 110 0.57 -4.07 13.70
N ASN A 111 1.62 -3.30 13.45
CA ASN A 111 1.57 -2.12 12.58
C ASN A 111 1.25 -2.51 11.13
N ALA A 112 1.83 -3.60 10.62
CA ALA A 112 1.53 -4.13 9.29
C ALA A 112 0.04 -4.54 9.15
N VAL A 113 -0.53 -5.21 10.17
CA VAL A 113 -1.97 -5.56 10.21
C VAL A 113 -2.84 -4.30 10.30
N HIS A 114 -2.46 -3.33 11.12
CA HIS A 114 -3.17 -2.05 11.22
C HIS A 114 -3.22 -1.35 9.86
N ASN A 115 -2.09 -1.28 9.16
CA ASN A 115 -2.02 -0.70 7.82
C ASN A 115 -2.89 -1.47 6.81
N ALA A 116 -3.02 -2.80 6.93
CA ALA A 116 -3.91 -3.59 6.08
C ALA A 116 -5.39 -3.22 6.29
N VAL A 117 -5.82 -3.04 7.54
CA VAL A 117 -7.18 -2.60 7.87
C VAL A 117 -7.45 -1.19 7.32
N VAL A 118 -6.51 -0.27 7.51
CA VAL A 118 -6.66 1.11 7.00
C VAL A 118 -6.70 1.12 5.49
N LEU A 119 -5.83 0.35 4.82
CA LEU A 119 -5.79 0.25 3.37
C LEU A 119 -7.14 -0.23 2.80
N GLU A 120 -7.72 -1.27 3.38
CA GLU A 120 -9.03 -1.80 2.98
C GLU A 120 -10.14 -0.75 3.14
N GLU A 121 -10.18 -0.02 4.27
CA GLU A 121 -11.18 1.03 4.49
C GLU A 121 -10.95 2.23 3.55
N CYS A 122 -9.70 2.60 3.23
CA CYS A 122 -9.40 3.62 2.23
C CYS A 122 -9.87 3.19 0.84
N ALA A 123 -9.63 1.94 0.43
CA ALA A 123 -10.12 1.39 -0.83
C ALA A 123 -11.64 1.47 -0.92
N LYS A 124 -12.35 1.07 0.14
CA LYS A 124 -13.81 1.16 0.24
C LYS A 124 -14.31 2.59 0.08
N MET A 125 -13.74 3.53 0.85
CA MET A 125 -14.13 4.95 0.76
C MET A 125 -13.87 5.53 -0.63
N ASN A 126 -12.75 5.16 -1.26
CA ASN A 126 -12.43 5.56 -2.63
C ASN A 126 -13.45 5.02 -3.64
N ALA A 127 -13.80 3.75 -3.57
CA ALA A 127 -14.81 3.16 -4.44
C ALA A 127 -16.17 3.86 -4.31
N ILE A 128 -16.59 4.16 -3.07
CA ILE A 128 -17.83 4.90 -2.80
C ILE A 128 -17.73 6.32 -3.38
N ALA A 129 -16.63 7.03 -3.17
CA ALA A 129 -16.44 8.39 -3.69
C ALA A 129 -16.47 8.42 -5.22
N MET A 130 -15.86 7.43 -5.89
CA MET A 130 -15.91 7.27 -7.35
C MET A 130 -17.34 6.99 -7.86
N LEU A 131 -18.12 6.19 -7.14
CA LEU A 131 -19.53 5.94 -7.47
C LEU A 131 -20.40 7.20 -7.31
N VAL A 132 -20.13 8.03 -6.30
CA VAL A 132 -20.89 9.27 -6.02
C VAL A 132 -20.57 10.37 -7.03
N LYS A 133 -19.31 10.55 -7.40
CA LYS A 133 -18.86 11.68 -8.22
C LYS A 133 -18.59 11.36 -9.70
N ASN A 134 -18.70 10.09 -10.12
CA ASN A 134 -18.24 9.64 -11.42
C ASN A 134 -16.69 9.58 -11.54
N PRO A 135 -16.07 8.81 -12.48
CA PRO A 135 -14.64 8.46 -12.46
C PRO A 135 -13.63 9.62 -12.56
N GLU A 136 -14.06 10.86 -12.70
CA GLU A 136 -13.17 12.03 -12.78
C GLU A 136 -12.80 12.66 -11.42
N ILE A 137 -12.79 11.86 -10.34
CA ILE A 137 -12.37 12.36 -9.04
C ILE A 137 -10.83 12.46 -9.00
N GLY A 138 -10.32 13.67 -8.77
CA GLY A 138 -8.89 13.92 -8.55
C GLY A 138 -8.46 13.69 -7.11
N SER A 139 -7.16 13.60 -6.88
CA SER A 139 -6.59 13.52 -5.54
C SER A 139 -6.96 14.73 -4.67
N MET A 140 -6.88 14.54 -3.35
CA MET A 140 -7.06 15.63 -2.38
C MET A 140 -5.99 16.71 -2.54
N GLN A 141 -6.23 17.88 -1.95
CA GLN A 141 -5.26 18.97 -1.94
C GLN A 141 -3.94 18.52 -1.29
N GLN A 142 -2.81 18.74 -1.96
CA GLN A 142 -1.48 18.34 -1.48
C GLN A 142 -1.17 18.93 -0.09
N THR A 143 -1.49 20.19 0.15
CA THR A 143 -1.31 20.85 1.45
C THR A 143 -2.07 20.14 2.59
N LEU A 144 -3.29 19.64 2.29
CA LEU A 144 -4.08 18.91 3.29
C LEU A 144 -3.52 17.51 3.55
N LEU A 145 -3.04 16.83 2.51
CA LEU A 145 -2.34 15.54 2.64
C LEU A 145 -1.12 15.68 3.53
N GLU A 146 -0.22 16.61 3.21
CA GLU A 146 1.01 16.88 3.97
C GLU A 146 0.72 17.25 5.42
N LYS A 147 -0.30 18.08 5.67
CA LYS A 147 -0.71 18.44 7.03
C LYS A 147 -1.09 17.20 7.85
N HIS A 148 -1.90 16.32 7.28
CA HIS A 148 -2.38 15.12 7.97
C HIS A 148 -1.28 14.10 8.17
N PHE A 149 -0.46 13.84 7.16
CA PHE A 149 0.67 12.94 7.28
C PHE A 149 1.68 13.43 8.34
N ASN A 150 2.11 14.68 8.26
CA ASN A 150 3.14 15.23 9.14
C ASN A 150 2.70 15.39 10.60
N ARG A 151 1.40 15.62 10.88
CA ARG A 151 0.91 15.67 12.27
C ARG A 151 1.06 14.33 13.01
N LYS A 152 1.19 13.21 12.26
CA LYS A 152 1.35 11.85 12.78
C LYS A 152 2.79 11.36 12.68
N HIS A 153 3.46 11.63 11.57
CA HIS A 153 4.76 11.04 11.21
C HIS A 153 5.89 12.08 11.08
N GLY A 154 5.57 13.36 11.03
CA GLY A 154 6.55 14.43 10.88
C GLY A 154 7.35 14.71 12.16
N PRO A 155 8.44 15.52 12.05
CA PRO A 155 9.30 15.86 13.20
C PRO A 155 8.58 16.53 14.36
N GLY A 156 7.44 17.18 14.12
CA GLY A 156 6.60 17.83 15.12
C GLY A 156 5.28 17.11 15.37
N ALA A 157 5.23 15.78 15.22
CA ALA A 157 4.02 15.01 15.36
C ALA A 157 3.34 15.20 16.72
N TYR A 158 2.02 15.47 16.70
CA TYR A 158 1.24 15.77 17.92
C TYR A 158 -0.07 14.96 17.98
N TYR A 159 -0.34 14.10 17.01
CA TYR A 159 -1.57 13.31 16.92
C TYR A 159 -1.27 11.82 16.74
N GLY A 160 -1.92 10.97 17.53
CA GLY A 160 -1.78 9.52 17.44
C GLY A 160 -0.47 8.97 18.02
N GLN A 161 0.29 9.77 18.81
CA GLN A 161 1.50 9.32 19.48
C GLN A 161 1.14 8.49 20.71
N SER A 162 1.85 7.36 20.91
CA SER A 162 1.83 6.67 22.20
C SER A 162 2.41 7.61 23.27
N LYS A 163 1.70 7.81 24.36
CA LYS A 163 2.25 8.49 25.54
C LYS A 163 3.21 7.57 26.26
#